data_ccb9b1cfd3566f27a5c95bd2c0c3f0c4
#
_entry.id   ccb9b1cfd3566f27a5c95bd2c0c3f0c4
#
_cell.length_a   1.000
_cell.length_b   1.000
_cell.length_c   1.000
_cell.angle_alpha   90.00
_cell.angle_beta   90.00
_cell.angle_gamma   90.00
#
_symmetry.space_group_name_H-M   'P 1'
#
loop_
_entity.id
_entity.type
_entity.pdbx_description
1 polymer ?
#
loop_
_entity_poly.entity_id
_entity_poly.type
_entity_poly.pdbx_seq_one_letter_code
_entity_poly.pdbx_strand_id
1 'polypeptide(L)'
;MRAALAVIIAASAALASSPAIAGEADTAPQPTVLKAVLDCRTIVDPAARLACFDRSAAVLDTAAATKEVLVVDRDTARKTKRGLFGLALPKLKLFGDNDDEEVDQIESKIASSYTGKDGSTVFVLEDGARWKQTDGRETYPKAGQTIVVRKGALGSFFARVNNQPGVRVIRVQ
;
A
#
# COMPACT_ATOMS: atom_id res chain seq x y z
N MET A 1 -13.19 -42.45 70.38
CA MET A 1 -14.35 -42.26 69.51
C MET A 1 -14.50 -40.76 69.24
N ARG A 2 -13.97 -40.25 68.14
CA ARG A 2 -14.25 -38.90 67.67
C ARG A 2 -14.11 -38.94 66.12
N ALA A 3 -15.27 -38.91 65.43
CA ALA A 3 -15.33 -38.85 63.98
C ALA A 3 -15.01 -37.42 63.51
N ALA A 4 -14.06 -37.30 62.61
CA ALA A 4 -13.75 -36.03 61.92
C ALA A 4 -14.46 -36.03 60.57
N LEU A 5 -15.39 -35.11 60.38
CA LEU A 5 -16.11 -34.86 59.12
C LEU A 5 -15.23 -34.01 58.22
N ALA A 6 -14.76 -34.50 57.10
CA ALA A 6 -14.06 -33.71 56.07
C ALA A 6 -15.08 -33.07 55.10
N VAL A 7 -15.13 -31.76 55.09
CA VAL A 7 -15.93 -30.98 54.15
C VAL A 7 -15.06 -30.73 52.90
N ILE A 8 -15.46 -31.30 51.76
CA ILE A 8 -14.84 -31.03 50.47
C ILE A 8 -15.57 -29.83 49.83
N ILE A 9 -14.85 -28.69 49.71
CA ILE A 9 -15.31 -27.52 49.01
C ILE A 9 -14.90 -27.66 47.57
N ALA A 10 -15.87 -27.92 46.66
CA ALA A 10 -15.65 -27.92 45.24
C ALA A 10 -15.67 -26.47 44.70
N ALA A 11 -14.52 -25.98 44.30
CA ALA A 11 -14.37 -24.67 43.65
C ALA A 11 -14.72 -24.82 42.16
N SER A 12 -15.90 -24.31 41.78
CA SER A 12 -16.31 -24.22 40.38
C SER A 12 -15.64 -23.02 39.72
N ALA A 13 -14.65 -23.27 38.84
CA ALA A 13 -14.04 -22.23 38.00
C ALA A 13 -14.99 -21.90 36.83
N ALA A 14 -15.62 -20.75 36.87
CA ALA A 14 -16.36 -20.21 35.73
C ALA A 14 -15.41 -19.67 34.68
N LEU A 15 -15.31 -20.32 33.54
CA LEU A 15 -14.61 -19.81 32.35
C LEU A 15 -15.44 -18.64 31.77
N ALA A 16 -14.98 -17.43 31.98
CA ALA A 16 -15.54 -16.25 31.34
C ALA A 16 -15.07 -16.24 29.86
N SER A 17 -15.96 -16.65 28.95
CA SER A 17 -15.76 -16.50 27.51
C SER A 17 -15.91 -15.00 27.17
N SER A 18 -14.81 -14.30 26.90
CA SER A 18 -14.83 -12.95 26.35
C SER A 18 -15.36 -13.00 24.91
N PRO A 19 -16.37 -12.19 24.54
CA PRO A 19 -16.74 -12.07 23.13
C PRO A 19 -15.59 -11.42 22.36
N ALA A 20 -15.07 -12.10 21.35
CA ALA A 20 -14.19 -11.52 20.37
C ALA A 20 -14.99 -10.45 19.61
N ILE A 21 -14.68 -9.18 19.85
CA ILE A 21 -15.16 -8.08 19.02
C ILE A 21 -14.47 -8.25 17.68
N ALA A 22 -15.18 -8.82 16.69
CA ALA A 22 -14.77 -8.78 15.30
C ALA A 22 -14.73 -7.29 14.93
N GLY A 23 -13.53 -6.73 14.77
CA GLY A 23 -13.34 -5.37 14.28
C GLY A 23 -14.06 -5.27 12.94
N GLU A 24 -15.05 -4.37 12.82
CA GLU A 24 -15.59 -3.97 11.53
C GLU A 24 -14.42 -3.49 10.69
N ALA A 25 -14.14 -4.20 9.61
CA ALA A 25 -13.22 -3.74 8.59
C ALA A 25 -13.80 -2.41 8.08
N ASP A 26 -13.07 -1.33 8.32
CA ASP A 26 -13.39 0.03 7.87
C ASP A 26 -13.30 0.02 6.32
N THR A 27 -14.38 -0.45 5.70
CA THR A 27 -14.47 -0.56 4.24
C THR A 27 -14.86 0.82 3.73
N ALA A 28 -13.95 1.48 3.03
CA ALA A 28 -14.22 2.75 2.37
C ALA A 28 -15.55 2.67 1.61
N PRO A 29 -16.40 3.71 1.66
CA PRO A 29 -17.72 3.67 1.04
C PRO A 29 -17.58 3.42 -0.46
N GLN A 30 -18.26 2.37 -0.95
CA GLN A 30 -18.26 2.04 -2.38
C GLN A 30 -18.94 3.16 -3.17
N PRO A 31 -18.41 3.52 -4.36
CA PRO A 31 -19.08 4.47 -5.24
C PRO A 31 -20.51 4.05 -5.52
N THR A 32 -21.45 5.00 -5.44
CA THR A 32 -22.90 4.72 -5.60
C THR A 32 -23.22 4.04 -6.93
N VAL A 33 -22.54 4.41 -8.00
CA VAL A 33 -22.70 3.82 -9.33
C VAL A 33 -22.26 2.34 -9.37
N LEU A 34 -21.21 1.96 -8.64
CA LEU A 34 -20.80 0.56 -8.52
C LEU A 34 -21.81 -0.23 -7.68
N LYS A 35 -22.28 0.35 -6.57
CA LYS A 35 -23.28 -0.25 -5.72
C LYS A 35 -24.57 -0.54 -6.50
N ALA A 36 -25.02 0.38 -7.36
CA ALA A 36 -26.22 0.20 -8.19
C ALA A 36 -26.11 -1.02 -9.13
N VAL A 37 -24.91 -1.27 -9.70
CA VAL A 37 -24.66 -2.49 -10.50
C VAL A 37 -24.77 -3.75 -9.63
N LEU A 38 -24.18 -3.73 -8.43
CA LEU A 38 -24.18 -4.89 -7.53
C LEU A 38 -25.59 -5.20 -7.00
N ASP A 39 -26.40 -4.20 -6.75
CA ASP A 39 -27.77 -4.34 -6.25
C ASP A 39 -28.66 -5.08 -7.27
N CYS A 40 -28.39 -4.98 -8.58
CA CYS A 40 -29.12 -5.73 -9.61
C CYS A 40 -29.06 -7.26 -9.41
N ARG A 41 -28.05 -7.79 -8.72
CA ARG A 41 -27.89 -9.22 -8.44
C ARG A 41 -29.00 -9.79 -7.53
N THR A 42 -29.64 -8.92 -6.76
CA THR A 42 -30.71 -9.33 -5.83
C THR A 42 -32.06 -9.55 -6.51
N ILE A 43 -32.21 -9.10 -7.77
CA ILE A 43 -33.45 -9.23 -8.53
C ILE A 43 -33.62 -10.68 -9.00
N VAL A 44 -34.73 -11.31 -8.61
CA VAL A 44 -35.02 -12.73 -8.90
C VAL A 44 -35.42 -12.93 -10.34
N ASP A 45 -36.27 -12.04 -10.89
CA ASP A 45 -36.77 -12.14 -12.27
C ASP A 45 -35.62 -11.89 -13.26
N PRO A 46 -35.32 -12.84 -14.17
CA PRO A 46 -34.17 -12.70 -15.09
C PRO A 46 -34.29 -11.50 -16.04
N ALA A 47 -35.48 -11.19 -16.55
CA ALA A 47 -35.66 -10.07 -17.49
C ALA A 47 -35.51 -8.74 -16.80
N ALA A 48 -36.08 -8.55 -15.60
CA ALA A 48 -35.92 -7.36 -14.80
C ALA A 48 -34.47 -7.19 -14.34
N ARG A 49 -33.77 -8.28 -13.99
CA ARG A 49 -32.35 -8.27 -13.62
C ARG A 49 -31.48 -7.82 -14.78
N LEU A 50 -31.70 -8.35 -15.99
CA LEU A 50 -30.96 -7.93 -17.19
C LEU A 50 -31.17 -6.44 -17.44
N ALA A 51 -32.41 -5.97 -17.46
CA ALA A 51 -32.72 -4.56 -17.67
C ALA A 51 -32.11 -3.64 -16.58
N CYS A 52 -31.97 -4.14 -15.34
CA CYS A 52 -31.27 -3.43 -14.27
C CYS A 52 -29.77 -3.31 -14.60
N PHE A 53 -29.10 -4.40 -14.96
CA PHE A 53 -27.69 -4.38 -15.32
C PHE A 53 -27.42 -3.46 -16.50
N ASP A 54 -28.22 -3.51 -17.56
CA ASP A 54 -28.06 -2.66 -18.75
C ASP A 54 -28.09 -1.17 -18.38
N ARG A 55 -29.07 -0.76 -17.57
CA ARG A 55 -29.17 0.63 -17.11
C ARG A 55 -28.01 1.03 -16.20
N SER A 56 -27.66 0.19 -15.24
CA SER A 56 -26.60 0.50 -14.26
C SER A 56 -25.23 0.49 -14.91
N ALA A 57 -24.99 -0.38 -15.89
CA ALA A 57 -23.77 -0.40 -16.68
C ALA A 57 -23.61 0.88 -17.53
N ALA A 58 -24.70 1.35 -18.16
CA ALA A 58 -24.67 2.60 -18.92
C ALA A 58 -24.35 3.82 -18.03
N VAL A 59 -24.88 3.85 -16.81
CA VAL A 59 -24.57 4.92 -15.84
C VAL A 59 -23.09 4.83 -15.41
N LEU A 60 -22.58 3.63 -15.15
CA LEU A 60 -21.16 3.43 -14.77
C LEU A 60 -20.22 3.84 -15.93
N ASP A 61 -20.57 3.49 -17.18
CA ASP A 61 -19.79 3.88 -18.36
C ASP A 61 -19.73 5.41 -18.49
N THR A 62 -20.87 6.09 -18.33
CA THR A 62 -20.94 7.56 -18.32
C THR A 62 -20.06 8.15 -17.21
N ALA A 63 -20.15 7.65 -15.99
CA ALA A 63 -19.37 8.13 -14.85
C ALA A 63 -17.85 7.91 -15.07
N ALA A 64 -17.47 6.81 -15.72
CA ALA A 64 -16.08 6.56 -16.10
C ALA A 64 -15.60 7.52 -17.20
N ALA A 65 -16.41 7.74 -18.23
CA ALA A 65 -16.10 8.68 -19.31
C ALA A 65 -15.96 10.13 -18.83
N THR A 66 -16.79 10.56 -17.87
CA THR A 66 -16.72 11.90 -17.25
C THR A 66 -15.67 12.00 -16.15
N LYS A 67 -14.95 10.92 -15.82
CA LYS A 67 -13.94 10.83 -14.76
C LYS A 67 -14.52 11.07 -13.33
N GLU A 68 -15.82 10.91 -13.17
CA GLU A 68 -16.47 10.92 -11.86
C GLU A 68 -16.09 9.68 -11.04
N VAL A 69 -15.86 8.55 -11.75
CA VAL A 69 -15.31 7.32 -11.18
C VAL A 69 -14.08 6.90 -11.95
N LEU A 70 -13.00 6.59 -11.22
CA LEU A 70 -11.79 5.99 -11.77
C LEU A 70 -11.73 4.53 -11.36
N VAL A 71 -11.71 3.64 -12.34
CA VAL A 71 -11.45 2.22 -12.11
C VAL A 71 -9.96 1.98 -12.29
N VAL A 72 -9.26 1.71 -11.20
CA VAL A 72 -7.81 1.46 -11.19
C VAL A 72 -7.56 0.04 -10.69
N ASP A 73 -6.83 -0.73 -11.48
CA ASP A 73 -6.39 -2.06 -11.05
C ASP A 73 -5.23 -1.96 -10.05
N ARG A 74 -5.03 -3.03 -9.26
CA ARG A 74 -4.00 -3.07 -8.22
C ARG A 74 -2.59 -2.87 -8.75
N ASP A 75 -2.29 -3.36 -9.95
CA ASP A 75 -0.94 -3.26 -10.51
C ASP A 75 -0.65 -1.83 -10.93
N THR A 76 -1.62 -1.12 -11.51
CA THR A 76 -1.52 0.31 -11.82
C THR A 76 -1.37 1.13 -10.55
N ALA A 77 -2.16 0.86 -9.51
CA ALA A 77 -2.04 1.53 -8.21
C ALA A 77 -0.65 1.30 -7.59
N ARG A 78 -0.15 0.07 -7.61
CA ARG A 78 1.19 -0.29 -7.11
C ARG A 78 2.30 0.40 -7.90
N LYS A 79 2.23 0.41 -9.23
CA LYS A 79 3.19 1.12 -10.10
C LYS A 79 3.20 2.62 -9.79
N THR A 80 2.03 3.22 -9.62
CA THR A 80 1.91 4.64 -9.25
C THR A 80 2.53 4.92 -7.88
N LYS A 81 2.23 4.12 -6.85
CA LYS A 81 2.83 4.23 -5.52
C LYS A 81 4.38 4.12 -5.59
N ARG A 82 4.91 3.17 -6.37
CA ARG A 82 6.36 3.04 -6.59
C ARG A 82 6.94 4.26 -7.30
N GLY A 83 6.26 4.78 -8.31
CA GLY A 83 6.68 5.99 -9.03
C GLY A 83 6.73 7.22 -8.14
N LEU A 84 5.90 7.30 -7.10
CA LEU A 84 5.85 8.39 -6.12
C LEU A 84 6.76 8.18 -4.91
N PHE A 85 7.39 7.02 -4.78
CA PHE A 85 8.24 6.66 -3.64
C PHE A 85 9.39 7.66 -3.46
N GLY A 86 9.53 8.19 -2.26
CA GLY A 86 10.58 9.17 -1.92
C GLY A 86 10.29 10.62 -2.29
N LEU A 87 9.16 10.91 -2.95
CA LEU A 87 8.71 12.29 -3.13
C LEU A 87 8.06 12.80 -1.84
N ALA A 88 8.33 14.07 -1.50
CA ALA A 88 7.66 14.76 -0.39
C ALA A 88 6.25 15.17 -0.83
N LEU A 89 5.32 14.22 -0.84
CA LEU A 89 3.92 14.49 -1.13
C LEU A 89 3.15 14.69 0.18
N PRO A 90 2.14 15.59 0.21
CA PRO A 90 1.20 15.62 1.32
C PRO A 90 0.55 14.21 1.41
N LYS A 91 0.20 13.79 2.64
CA LYS A 91 -0.47 12.50 2.86
C LYS A 91 -1.84 12.52 2.19
N LEU A 92 -1.88 12.24 0.91
CA LEU A 92 -3.10 12.08 0.14
C LEU A 92 -3.46 10.60 0.17
N LYS A 93 -4.63 10.26 0.67
CA LYS A 93 -5.22 8.93 0.56
C LYS A 93 -5.72 8.75 -0.88
N LEU A 94 -4.82 8.37 -1.78
CA LEU A 94 -5.11 8.29 -3.22
C LEU A 94 -5.98 7.09 -3.59
N PHE A 95 -6.01 6.04 -2.76
CA PHE A 95 -6.66 4.75 -3.09
C PHE A 95 -7.50 4.17 -1.94
N GLY A 96 -8.02 5.02 -1.04
CA GLY A 96 -8.83 4.62 0.12
C GLY A 96 -7.99 4.28 1.37
N ASP A 97 -8.68 3.89 2.45
CA ASP A 97 -8.04 3.62 3.75
C ASP A 97 -7.29 2.28 3.82
N ASN A 98 -7.42 1.40 2.80
CA ASN A 98 -6.67 0.16 2.68
C ASN A 98 -5.25 0.39 2.12
N ASP A 99 -4.59 1.48 2.53
CA ASP A 99 -3.19 1.78 2.19
C ASP A 99 -2.19 0.92 2.97
N ASP A 100 -2.61 -0.26 3.47
CA ASP A 100 -1.78 -1.20 4.24
C ASP A 100 -0.56 -1.73 3.45
N GLU A 101 -0.50 -1.49 2.15
CA GLU A 101 0.67 -1.78 1.33
C GLU A 101 1.51 -0.50 1.13
N GLU A 102 2.03 0.05 2.25
CA GLU A 102 3.01 1.12 2.16
C GLU A 102 4.27 0.57 1.47
N VAL A 103 4.75 1.27 0.44
CA VAL A 103 5.99 0.89 -0.23
C VAL A 103 7.15 1.32 0.65
N ASP A 104 7.76 0.39 1.38
CA ASP A 104 8.91 0.66 2.24
C ASP A 104 10.23 0.59 1.50
N GLN A 105 10.25 -0.06 0.36
CA GLN A 105 11.43 -0.17 -0.49
C GLN A 105 11.07 -0.31 -1.96
N ILE A 106 11.96 0.15 -2.80
CA ILE A 106 11.96 -0.11 -4.24
C ILE A 106 13.24 -0.81 -4.64
N GLU A 107 13.14 -1.72 -5.58
CA GLU A 107 14.28 -2.32 -6.27
C GLU A 107 14.21 -1.95 -7.74
N SER A 108 15.36 -1.55 -8.30
CA SER A 108 15.49 -1.16 -9.70
C SER A 108 16.93 -1.43 -10.16
N LYS A 109 17.21 -1.12 -11.43
CA LYS A 109 18.57 -1.06 -11.94
C LYS A 109 18.99 0.38 -12.17
N ILE A 110 20.29 0.62 -12.05
CA ILE A 110 20.91 1.89 -12.38
C ILE A 110 21.00 1.99 -13.90
N ALA A 111 20.30 2.96 -14.49
CA ALA A 111 20.43 3.29 -15.91
C ALA A 111 21.72 4.09 -16.16
N SER A 112 22.01 5.07 -15.30
CA SER A 112 23.24 5.87 -15.33
C SER A 112 23.51 6.50 -13.97
N SER A 113 24.71 7.06 -13.82
CA SER A 113 25.07 7.88 -12.66
C SER A 113 25.92 9.05 -13.09
N TYR A 114 25.86 10.13 -12.33
CA TYR A 114 26.71 11.30 -12.58
C TYR A 114 27.03 12.00 -11.25
N THR A 115 28.07 12.83 -11.29
CA THR A 115 28.43 13.68 -10.15
C THR A 115 27.73 15.02 -10.27
N GLY A 116 26.97 15.39 -9.25
CA GLY A 116 26.30 16.67 -9.14
C GLY A 116 27.30 17.83 -8.99
N LYS A 117 26.84 19.07 -9.13
CA LYS A 117 27.66 20.29 -8.99
C LYS A 117 28.30 20.41 -7.60
N ASP A 118 27.72 19.80 -6.61
CA ASP A 118 28.19 19.78 -5.21
C ASP A 118 29.08 18.55 -4.88
N GLY A 119 29.51 17.81 -5.92
CA GLY A 119 30.31 16.61 -5.74
C GLY A 119 29.55 15.35 -5.33
N SER A 120 28.24 15.44 -5.12
CA SER A 120 27.42 14.29 -4.74
C SER A 120 27.17 13.35 -5.91
N THR A 121 27.09 12.04 -5.64
CA THR A 121 26.68 11.05 -6.64
C THR A 121 25.16 11.07 -6.81
N VAL A 122 24.69 11.10 -8.06
CA VAL A 122 23.29 10.96 -8.42
C VAL A 122 23.11 9.67 -9.20
N PHE A 123 22.22 8.80 -8.69
CA PHE A 123 21.81 7.57 -9.34
C PHE A 123 20.56 7.85 -10.18
N VAL A 124 20.57 7.51 -11.44
CA VAL A 124 19.40 7.53 -12.34
C VAL A 124 18.93 6.10 -12.52
N LEU A 125 17.70 5.79 -12.16
CA LEU A 125 17.14 4.46 -12.26
C LEU A 125 16.48 4.22 -13.63
N GLU A 126 16.20 2.97 -13.99
CA GLU A 126 15.55 2.62 -15.26
C GLU A 126 14.13 3.23 -15.41
N ASP A 127 13.44 3.46 -14.31
CA ASP A 127 12.14 4.15 -14.27
C ASP A 127 12.24 5.68 -14.35
N GLY A 128 13.43 6.22 -14.52
CA GLY A 128 13.72 7.67 -14.56
C GLY A 128 13.83 8.33 -13.19
N ALA A 129 13.62 7.61 -12.10
CA ALA A 129 13.79 8.16 -10.76
C ALA A 129 15.24 8.55 -10.49
N ARG A 130 15.45 9.73 -9.91
CA ARG A 130 16.78 10.24 -9.57
C ARG A 130 16.95 10.28 -8.05
N TRP A 131 18.06 9.72 -7.58
CA TRP A 131 18.41 9.68 -6.18
C TRP A 131 19.80 10.26 -5.95
N LYS A 132 19.85 11.30 -5.14
CA LYS A 132 21.09 11.99 -4.82
C LYS A 132 21.62 11.49 -3.49
N GLN A 133 22.88 11.09 -3.46
CA GLN A 133 23.60 10.73 -2.23
C GLN A 133 23.84 11.96 -1.37
N THR A 134 23.65 11.84 -0.06
CA THR A 134 23.79 12.95 0.91
C THR A 134 24.81 12.67 2.00
N ASP A 135 25.40 11.49 2.04
CA ASP A 135 26.52 11.18 2.93
C ASP A 135 27.86 11.22 2.16
N GLY A 136 28.96 11.39 2.89
CA GLY A 136 30.28 11.54 2.32
C GLY A 136 30.98 10.23 1.91
N ARG A 137 30.26 9.11 1.83
CA ARG A 137 30.85 7.85 1.42
C ARG A 137 31.06 7.81 -0.09
N GLU A 138 32.23 7.41 -0.51
CA GLU A 138 32.50 7.20 -1.94
C GLU A 138 31.72 6.00 -2.46
N THR A 139 31.03 6.20 -3.58
CA THR A 139 30.31 5.16 -4.32
C THR A 139 30.67 5.24 -5.80
N TYR A 140 30.86 4.08 -6.41
CA TYR A 140 31.20 3.97 -7.83
C TYR A 140 30.13 3.16 -8.57
N PRO A 141 28.92 3.71 -8.72
CA PRO A 141 27.81 3.01 -9.34
C PRO A 141 28.06 2.83 -10.85
N LYS A 142 27.67 1.65 -11.36
CA LYS A 142 27.75 1.34 -12.78
C LYS A 142 26.34 1.05 -13.32
N ALA A 143 26.10 1.38 -14.58
CA ALA A 143 24.86 1.01 -15.27
C ALA A 143 24.65 -0.51 -15.22
N GLY A 144 23.40 -0.91 -15.08
CA GLY A 144 22.98 -2.32 -14.97
C GLY A 144 23.06 -2.91 -13.55
N GLN A 145 23.73 -2.24 -12.60
CA GLN A 145 23.76 -2.72 -11.21
C GLN A 145 22.40 -2.57 -10.54
N THR A 146 22.04 -3.55 -9.71
CA THR A 146 20.84 -3.49 -8.89
C THR A 146 21.02 -2.48 -7.75
N ILE A 147 20.00 -1.65 -7.56
CA ILE A 147 19.91 -0.70 -6.46
C ILE A 147 18.61 -0.94 -5.70
N VAL A 148 18.72 -1.02 -4.38
CA VAL A 148 17.56 -1.10 -3.47
C VAL A 148 17.52 0.19 -2.66
N VAL A 149 16.42 0.93 -2.75
CA VAL A 149 16.20 2.14 -1.93
C VAL A 149 15.14 1.82 -0.89
N ARG A 150 15.48 1.96 0.39
CA ARG A 150 14.62 1.71 1.54
C ARG A 150 14.30 2.99 2.30
N LYS A 151 13.06 3.07 2.76
CA LYS A 151 12.65 4.07 3.75
C LYS A 151 13.34 3.78 5.09
N GLY A 152 13.92 4.78 5.69
CA GLY A 152 14.50 4.76 7.02
C GLY A 152 13.63 5.53 8.01
N ALA A 153 14.12 5.67 9.25
CA ALA A 153 13.44 6.48 10.25
C ALA A 153 13.38 7.97 9.85
N LEU A 154 12.36 8.67 10.34
CA LEU A 154 12.20 10.13 10.20
C LEU A 154 12.20 10.63 8.73
N GLY A 155 11.67 9.83 7.80
CA GLY A 155 11.58 10.21 6.39
C GLY A 155 12.89 10.18 5.62
N SER A 156 13.94 9.55 6.18
CA SER A 156 15.21 9.33 5.48
C SER A 156 15.09 8.16 4.49
N PHE A 157 16.00 8.10 3.51
CA PHE A 157 16.13 6.98 2.58
C PHE A 157 17.57 6.50 2.51
N PHE A 158 17.72 5.19 2.29
CA PHE A 158 19.02 4.54 2.15
C PHE A 158 19.05 3.72 0.86
N ALA A 159 20.02 3.99 0.01
CA ALA A 159 20.28 3.21 -1.20
C ALA A 159 21.40 2.20 -0.95
N ARG A 160 21.20 0.98 -1.43
CA ARG A 160 22.24 -0.06 -1.46
C ARG A 160 22.42 -0.52 -2.90
N VAL A 161 23.62 -0.37 -3.42
CA VAL A 161 24.01 -0.83 -4.76
C VAL A 161 24.64 -2.21 -4.63
N ASN A 162 24.05 -3.22 -5.27
CA ASN A 162 24.39 -4.63 -5.06
C ASN A 162 24.42 -4.94 -3.54
N ASN A 163 25.45 -5.64 -3.05
CA ASN A 163 25.61 -5.93 -1.63
C ASN A 163 26.54 -4.94 -0.90
N GLN A 164 26.79 -3.75 -1.45
CA GLN A 164 27.61 -2.74 -0.79
C GLN A 164 26.87 -2.12 0.41
N PRO A 165 27.61 -1.52 1.35
CA PRO A 165 26.99 -0.77 2.45
C PRO A 165 26.05 0.32 1.94
N GLY A 166 24.91 0.49 2.64
CA GLY A 166 23.92 1.51 2.26
C GLY A 166 24.44 2.92 2.45
N VAL A 167 24.07 3.81 1.55
CA VAL A 167 24.33 5.25 1.60
C VAL A 167 23.03 6.01 1.76
N ARG A 168 23.07 7.15 2.45
CA ARG A 168 21.90 8.00 2.60
C ARG A 168 21.62 8.73 1.30
N VAL A 169 20.34 8.74 0.91
CA VAL A 169 19.90 9.38 -0.34
C VAL A 169 18.64 10.20 -0.14
N ILE A 170 18.44 11.15 -1.04
CA ILE A 170 17.18 11.89 -1.20
C ILE A 170 16.71 11.76 -2.65
N ARG A 171 15.41 11.77 -2.86
CA ARG A 171 14.85 11.83 -4.20
C ARG A 171 14.96 13.24 -4.73
N VAL A 172 15.43 13.38 -5.99
CA VAL A 172 15.52 14.65 -6.71
C VAL A 172 14.75 14.58 -8.02
N GLN A 173 14.31 15.74 -8.52
CA GLN A 173 13.58 15.87 -9.79
C GLN A 173 14.53 16.03 -10.97
#